data_d1f373bdfc66e833064cfcc6693b9d0d
#
_entry.id   d1f373bdfc66e833064cfcc6693b9d0d
#
_cell.length_a   1.000
_cell.length_b   1.000
_cell.length_c   1.000
_cell.angle_alpha   90.00
_cell.angle_beta   90.00
_cell.angle_gamma   90.00
#
_symmetry.space_group_name_H-M   'P 1'
#
loop_
_entity.id
_entity.type
_entity.pdbx_description
1 polymer ?
#
loop_
_entity_poly.entity_id
_entity_poly.type
_entity_poly.pdbx_seq_one_letter_code
_entity_poly.pdbx_strand_id
1 'polypeptide(L)'
;LEGNELTLKGENETLITVCNDGTLEFYDKAGEPLEVINDGNRITFSDSRFAAVSVTYSQNTVYYDLGYDEPADFYLQDDIFYGIGQNGALSESVTLNKRFGEALYPLFTGRGYAWVNTLPLLTHTVIIGRGAGNFAMYFPQNDYVGLLNTHGTHTTVIDKPHNAYLQTAVNTGIVGLCAVIAVFLIGIGRFVRFMRSSKPANMDSVKLADAAACWTFCAAAAFAVYSVANDSIVTVAPLFFIILGVQFAALYAKEYEM
;
A
#
# COMPACT_ATOMS: atom_id res chain seq x y z
N LEU A 1 17.21 -7.79 9.19
CA LEU A 1 17.76 -7.95 10.55
C LEU A 1 17.79 -9.42 10.91
N GLU A 2 18.92 -9.88 11.41
CA GLU A 2 19.07 -11.26 11.85
C GLU A 2 20.07 -11.30 13.02
N GLY A 3 19.56 -11.16 14.24
CA GLY A 3 20.36 -11.11 15.45
C GLY A 3 21.32 -9.90 15.49
N ASN A 4 22.63 -10.18 15.47
CA ASN A 4 23.67 -9.15 15.48
C ASN A 4 24.05 -8.63 14.08
N GLU A 5 23.34 -9.04 13.03
CA GLU A 5 23.57 -8.62 11.66
C GLU A 5 22.42 -7.76 11.12
N LEU A 6 22.76 -6.62 10.55
CA LEU A 6 21.87 -5.74 9.80
C LEU A 6 22.34 -5.64 8.35
N THR A 7 21.51 -6.06 7.41
CA THR A 7 21.79 -5.97 5.99
C THR A 7 20.93 -4.91 5.32
N LEU A 8 21.55 -3.86 4.78
CA LEU A 8 20.90 -2.84 3.96
C LEU A 8 21.20 -3.11 2.48
N LYS A 9 20.14 -3.32 1.68
CA LYS A 9 20.25 -3.61 0.25
C LYS A 9 19.83 -2.39 -0.56
N GLY A 10 20.77 -1.79 -1.28
CA GLY A 10 20.50 -0.83 -2.35
C GLY A 10 20.28 -1.53 -3.70
N GLU A 11 20.08 -0.75 -4.75
CA GLU A 11 19.90 -1.29 -6.11
C GLU A 11 21.11 -2.08 -6.61
N ASN A 12 22.31 -1.57 -6.38
CA ASN A 12 23.55 -2.16 -6.88
C ASN A 12 24.45 -2.71 -5.77
N GLU A 13 24.36 -2.13 -4.57
CA GLU A 13 25.28 -2.40 -3.47
C GLU A 13 24.51 -2.90 -2.24
N THR A 14 25.22 -3.62 -1.39
CA THR A 14 24.71 -4.11 -0.10
C THR A 14 25.69 -3.74 0.98
N LEU A 15 25.21 -3.11 2.04
CA LEU A 15 25.97 -2.83 3.25
C LEU A 15 25.51 -3.81 4.33
N ILE A 16 26.46 -4.59 4.86
CA ILE A 16 26.24 -5.49 5.97
C ILE A 16 26.94 -4.89 7.19
N THR A 17 26.21 -4.72 8.27
CA THR A 17 26.74 -4.27 9.57
C THR A 17 26.59 -5.38 10.56
N VAL A 18 27.67 -5.73 11.23
CA VAL A 18 27.70 -6.74 12.29
C VAL A 18 28.13 -6.05 13.58
N CYS A 19 27.43 -6.33 14.66
CA CYS A 19 27.85 -5.88 15.99
C CYS A 19 28.47 -7.04 16.76
N ASN A 20 29.71 -6.84 17.23
CA ASN A 20 30.42 -7.81 18.07
C ASN A 20 31.07 -7.07 19.25
N ASP A 21 30.72 -7.47 20.46
CA ASP A 21 31.27 -6.88 21.71
C ASP A 21 31.11 -5.32 21.70
N GLY A 22 29.99 -4.80 21.25
CA GLY A 22 29.69 -3.35 21.16
C GLY A 22 30.46 -2.64 20.05
N THR A 23 31.15 -3.35 19.17
CA THR A 23 31.88 -2.78 18.03
C THR A 23 31.13 -3.07 16.73
N LEU A 24 30.92 -2.01 15.93
CA LEU A 24 30.28 -2.13 14.61
C LEU A 24 31.36 -2.41 13.55
N GLU A 25 31.19 -3.48 12.83
CA GLU A 25 31.97 -3.88 11.68
C GLU A 25 31.12 -3.82 10.42
N PHE A 26 31.72 -3.40 9.31
CA PHE A 26 31.00 -3.18 8.07
C PHE A 26 31.59 -3.99 6.93
N TYR A 27 30.72 -4.63 6.16
CA TYR A 27 31.11 -5.50 5.05
C TYR A 27 30.29 -5.17 3.80
N ASP A 28 30.89 -5.46 2.65
CA ASP A 28 30.19 -5.38 1.39
C ASP A 28 29.42 -6.68 1.07
N LYS A 29 28.76 -6.71 -0.09
CA LYS A 29 27.97 -7.86 -0.58
C LYS A 29 28.79 -9.16 -0.71
N ALA A 30 30.11 -9.07 -0.91
CA ALA A 30 31.00 -10.21 -1.03
C ALA A 30 31.49 -10.70 0.35
N GLY A 31 31.18 -9.98 1.43
CA GLY A 31 31.69 -10.23 2.78
C GLY A 31 33.09 -9.66 3.00
N GLU A 32 33.54 -8.74 2.11
CA GLU A 32 34.83 -8.07 2.30
C GLU A 32 34.66 -6.89 3.27
N PRO A 33 35.58 -6.72 4.23
CA PRO A 33 35.50 -5.64 5.20
C PRO A 33 35.67 -4.28 4.53
N LEU A 34 34.84 -3.34 4.92
CA LEU A 34 34.88 -1.96 4.45
C LEU A 34 35.76 -1.09 5.35
N GLU A 35 36.68 -0.35 4.75
CA GLU A 35 37.50 0.62 5.46
C GLU A 35 36.63 1.84 5.84
N VAL A 36 36.60 2.11 7.16
CA VAL A 36 35.78 3.20 7.72
C VAL A 36 36.64 4.39 8.14
N ILE A 37 36.07 5.57 7.96
CA ILE A 37 36.59 6.83 8.49
C ILE A 37 35.67 7.23 9.65
N ASN A 38 36.23 7.24 10.86
CA ASN A 38 35.50 7.58 12.08
C ASN A 38 35.82 9.02 12.49
N ASP A 39 34.80 9.87 12.50
CA ASP A 39 34.89 11.25 12.97
C ASP A 39 33.96 11.45 14.18
N GLY A 40 34.44 10.99 15.34
CA GLY A 40 33.67 11.01 16.58
C GLY A 40 32.49 10.03 16.57
N ASN A 41 31.26 10.54 16.45
CA ASN A 41 30.06 9.70 16.42
C ASN A 41 29.60 9.35 15.01
N ARG A 42 30.28 9.85 13.98
CA ARG A 42 29.90 9.62 12.57
C ARG A 42 30.94 8.74 11.88
N ILE A 43 30.46 7.68 11.26
CA ILE A 43 31.26 6.73 10.49
C ILE A 43 30.88 6.95 9.02
N THR A 44 31.90 7.11 8.17
CA THR A 44 31.79 7.16 6.71
C THR A 44 32.72 6.13 6.09
N PHE A 45 32.55 5.86 4.81
CA PHE A 45 33.30 4.81 4.11
C PHE A 45 34.31 5.39 3.14
N SER A 46 35.53 4.83 3.11
CA SER A 46 36.56 5.20 2.11
C SER A 46 36.15 4.73 0.70
N ASP A 47 35.33 3.69 0.62
CA ASP A 47 34.84 3.14 -0.65
C ASP A 47 33.79 4.06 -1.28
N SER A 48 34.06 4.50 -2.52
CA SER A 48 33.18 5.39 -3.28
C SER A 48 31.77 4.83 -3.52
N ARG A 49 31.61 3.52 -3.51
CA ARG A 49 30.30 2.85 -3.61
C ARG A 49 29.36 3.24 -2.46
N PHE A 50 29.92 3.51 -1.29
CA PHE A 50 29.19 3.87 -0.07
C PHE A 50 29.36 5.35 0.34
N ALA A 51 29.90 6.19 -0.53
CA ALA A 51 30.17 7.60 -0.23
C ALA A 51 28.94 8.42 0.21
N ALA A 52 27.76 8.02 -0.23
CA ALA A 52 26.49 8.65 0.17
C ALA A 52 25.93 8.13 1.51
N VAL A 53 26.54 7.08 2.07
CA VAL A 53 26.06 6.45 3.31
C VAL A 53 26.89 6.97 4.48
N SER A 54 26.25 7.36 5.56
CA SER A 54 26.92 7.58 6.83
C SER A 54 26.17 6.92 7.97
N VAL A 55 26.92 6.47 8.97
CA VAL A 55 26.36 5.79 10.14
C VAL A 55 26.70 6.61 11.38
N THR A 56 25.72 6.86 12.23
CA THR A 56 25.89 7.56 13.49
C THR A 56 25.39 6.68 14.63
N TYR A 57 26.16 6.55 15.69
CA TYR A 57 25.76 5.79 16.88
C TYR A 57 25.55 6.73 18.07
N SER A 58 24.37 6.69 18.66
CA SER A 58 24.05 7.50 19.84
C SER A 58 22.96 6.84 20.69
N GLN A 59 23.15 6.79 22.00
CA GLN A 59 22.16 6.28 22.97
C GLN A 59 21.59 4.89 22.61
N ASN A 60 22.44 3.95 22.26
CA ASN A 60 22.07 2.62 21.82
C ASN A 60 21.26 2.58 20.51
N THR A 61 21.26 3.65 19.74
CA THR A 61 20.60 3.70 18.43
C THR A 61 21.64 3.93 17.34
N VAL A 62 21.57 3.14 16.29
CA VAL A 62 22.39 3.25 15.09
C VAL A 62 21.54 3.89 14.00
N TYR A 63 21.96 5.04 13.51
CA TYR A 63 21.28 5.80 12.47
C TYR A 63 22.05 5.65 11.16
N TYR A 64 21.37 5.24 10.11
CA TYR A 64 21.89 5.16 8.75
C TYR A 64 21.31 6.29 7.91
N ASP A 65 22.12 7.26 7.58
CA ASP A 65 21.79 8.25 6.57
C ASP A 65 22.07 7.65 5.19
N LEU A 66 21.02 7.40 4.44
CA LEU A 66 21.03 6.78 3.11
C LEU A 66 20.72 7.80 2.01
N GLY A 67 20.69 9.10 2.36
CA GLY A 67 20.31 10.19 1.46
C GLY A 67 18.80 10.36 1.26
N TYR A 68 17.98 9.75 2.13
CA TYR A 68 16.54 9.99 2.21
C TYR A 68 16.24 11.15 3.18
N ASP A 69 14.98 11.60 3.20
CA ASP A 69 14.55 12.71 4.07
C ASP A 69 14.74 12.40 5.57
N GLU A 70 14.66 11.12 5.94
CA GLU A 70 14.89 10.65 7.32
C GLU A 70 15.91 9.51 7.32
N PRO A 71 16.83 9.44 8.31
CA PRO A 71 17.74 8.32 8.47
C PRO A 71 16.96 7.08 8.88
N ALA A 72 17.45 5.90 8.50
CA ALA A 72 16.97 4.63 9.03
C ALA A 72 17.62 4.39 10.40
N ASP A 73 16.82 4.18 11.44
CA ASP A 73 17.28 3.98 12.80
C ASP A 73 16.96 2.58 13.32
N PHE A 74 17.91 2.01 14.03
CA PHE A 74 17.81 0.69 14.64
C PHE A 74 18.35 0.75 16.06
N TYR A 75 17.61 0.17 16.99
CA TYR A 75 18.06 0.07 18.38
C TYR A 75 19.02 -1.12 18.53
N LEU A 76 20.13 -0.92 19.23
CA LEU A 76 21.14 -1.93 19.49
C LEU A 76 21.19 -2.23 20.98
N GLN A 77 20.92 -3.48 21.36
CA GLN A 77 21.00 -3.94 22.74
C GLN A 77 21.61 -5.34 22.78
N ASP A 78 22.61 -5.55 23.62
CA ASP A 78 23.30 -6.84 23.78
C ASP A 78 23.78 -7.41 22.43
N ASP A 79 24.36 -6.55 21.59
CA ASP A 79 24.82 -6.80 20.22
C ASP A 79 23.71 -7.18 19.21
N ILE A 80 22.44 -7.15 19.60
CA ILE A 80 21.31 -7.46 18.75
C ILE A 80 20.66 -6.19 18.23
N PHE A 81 20.42 -6.15 16.91
CA PHE A 81 19.68 -5.06 16.27
C PHE A 81 18.17 -5.26 16.38
N TYR A 82 17.47 -4.21 16.76
CA TYR A 82 16.01 -4.16 16.82
C TYR A 82 15.48 -3.06 15.90
N GLY A 83 14.42 -3.34 15.17
CA GLY A 83 13.64 -2.31 14.50
C GLY A 83 12.83 -1.52 15.52
N ILE A 84 12.77 -0.18 15.38
CA ILE A 84 12.02 0.71 16.27
C ILE A 84 10.66 1.01 15.65
N GLY A 85 9.57 0.58 16.31
CA GLY A 85 8.19 0.87 15.89
C GLY A 85 7.76 2.30 16.18
N GLN A 86 6.69 2.74 15.54
CA GLN A 86 6.13 4.09 15.72
C GLN A 86 5.78 4.44 17.17
N ASN A 87 5.47 3.44 17.99
CA ASN A 87 5.18 3.57 19.41
C ASN A 87 6.40 3.27 20.29
N GLY A 88 7.61 3.18 19.70
CA GLY A 88 8.85 2.81 20.39
C GLY A 88 8.95 1.31 20.71
N ALA A 89 8.04 0.46 20.21
CA ALA A 89 8.16 -0.97 20.39
C ALA A 89 9.32 -1.54 19.59
N LEU A 90 10.13 -2.40 20.21
CA LEU A 90 11.28 -3.05 19.59
C LEU A 90 10.85 -4.37 18.93
N SER A 91 11.39 -4.64 17.75
CA SER A 91 11.17 -5.87 16.99
C SER A 91 12.48 -6.55 16.65
N GLU A 92 12.68 -7.80 17.11
CA GLU A 92 13.92 -8.58 16.93
C GLU A 92 14.17 -9.03 15.50
N SER A 93 13.13 -9.20 14.71
CA SER A 93 13.28 -9.76 13.37
C SER A 93 12.47 -8.98 12.36
N VAL A 94 13.18 -8.41 11.42
CA VAL A 94 12.58 -7.81 10.22
C VAL A 94 13.14 -8.54 9.01
N THR A 95 12.77 -9.79 8.87
CA THR A 95 13.00 -10.50 7.62
C THR A 95 11.92 -10.10 6.63
N LEU A 96 12.34 -9.51 5.53
CA LEU A 96 11.53 -9.50 4.33
C LEU A 96 11.23 -10.97 3.98
N ASN A 97 10.09 -11.45 4.42
CA ASN A 97 9.54 -12.61 3.77
C ASN A 97 9.40 -12.22 2.30
N LYS A 98 10.25 -12.78 1.42
CA LYS A 98 10.13 -12.65 -0.03
C LYS A 98 8.78 -13.21 -0.42
N ARG A 99 7.75 -12.38 -0.28
CA ARG A 99 6.38 -12.74 -0.58
C ARG A 99 6.19 -12.59 -2.08
N PHE A 100 5.46 -13.53 -2.62
CA PHE A 100 4.87 -13.37 -3.93
C PHE A 100 4.22 -11.98 -4.00
N GLY A 101 4.76 -11.10 -4.85
CA GLY A 101 4.21 -9.77 -5.05
C GLY A 101 5.13 -8.59 -4.72
N GLU A 102 6.36 -8.76 -4.25
CA GLU A 102 7.32 -7.66 -4.00
C GLU A 102 7.53 -6.79 -5.26
N ALA A 103 7.52 -7.40 -6.45
CA ALA A 103 7.60 -6.68 -7.71
C ALA A 103 6.43 -5.69 -7.92
N LEU A 104 5.34 -5.83 -7.15
CA LEU A 104 4.18 -4.94 -7.21
C LEU A 104 4.31 -3.76 -6.24
N TYR A 105 5.24 -3.78 -5.29
CA TYR A 105 5.39 -2.74 -4.26
C TYR A 105 5.48 -1.31 -4.83
N PRO A 106 6.27 -1.04 -5.88
CA PRO A 106 6.39 0.30 -6.44
C PRO A 106 5.14 0.78 -7.19
N LEU A 107 4.19 -0.12 -7.51
CA LEU A 107 3.01 0.26 -8.29
C LEU A 107 2.21 1.37 -7.61
N PHE A 108 1.76 2.34 -8.44
CA PHE A 108 0.95 3.47 -8.00
C PHE A 108 1.56 4.21 -6.79
N THR A 109 2.86 4.51 -6.88
CA THR A 109 3.61 5.24 -5.83
C THR A 109 3.59 4.55 -4.45
N GLY A 110 3.88 3.24 -4.43
CA GLY A 110 3.96 2.45 -3.21
C GLY A 110 2.64 1.81 -2.75
N ARG A 111 1.51 2.06 -3.42
CA ARG A 111 0.22 1.42 -3.06
C ARG A 111 0.23 -0.08 -3.23
N GLY A 112 1.03 -0.59 -4.18
CA GLY A 112 1.24 -2.02 -4.36
C GLY A 112 1.72 -2.72 -3.09
N TYR A 113 2.56 -2.08 -2.28
CA TYR A 113 2.95 -2.56 -0.96
C TYR A 113 1.75 -2.76 -0.03
N ALA A 114 0.88 -1.75 0.07
CA ALA A 114 -0.33 -1.85 0.87
C ALA A 114 -1.27 -2.97 0.36
N TRP A 115 -1.40 -3.15 -0.96
CA TRP A 115 -2.24 -4.21 -1.54
C TRP A 115 -1.74 -5.60 -1.20
N VAL A 116 -0.46 -5.88 -1.46
CA VAL A 116 0.15 -7.20 -1.24
C VAL A 116 0.06 -7.59 0.24
N ASN A 117 0.37 -6.65 1.14
CA ASN A 117 0.31 -6.91 2.58
C ASN A 117 -1.12 -6.93 3.15
N THR A 118 -2.12 -6.42 2.42
CA THR A 118 -3.53 -6.53 2.78
C THR A 118 -4.12 -7.90 2.43
N LEU A 119 -3.65 -8.56 1.36
CA LEU A 119 -4.23 -9.84 0.90
C LEU A 119 -4.26 -10.92 1.99
N PRO A 120 -3.21 -11.13 2.80
CA PRO A 120 -3.26 -12.11 3.90
C PRO A 120 -4.33 -11.79 4.95
N LEU A 121 -4.67 -10.51 5.17
CA LEU A 121 -5.68 -10.11 6.15
C LEU A 121 -7.09 -10.59 5.75
N LEU A 122 -7.32 -10.78 4.44
CA LEU A 122 -8.61 -11.25 3.92
C LEU A 122 -8.97 -12.66 4.41
N THR A 123 -7.98 -13.49 4.76
CA THR A 123 -8.22 -14.81 5.32
C THR A 123 -8.95 -14.76 6.68
N HIS A 124 -8.79 -13.65 7.38
CA HIS A 124 -9.42 -13.40 8.69
C HIS A 124 -10.69 -12.55 8.61
N THR A 125 -11.08 -12.11 7.40
CA THR A 125 -12.25 -11.25 7.16
C THR A 125 -13.22 -11.84 6.14
N VAL A 126 -13.28 -13.16 6.03
CA VAL A 126 -14.09 -13.85 5.00
C VAL A 126 -15.59 -13.55 5.17
N ILE A 127 -16.12 -13.58 6.37
CA ILE A 127 -17.55 -13.37 6.64
C ILE A 127 -17.78 -11.98 7.23
N ILE A 128 -17.09 -11.68 8.34
CA ILE A 128 -17.24 -10.43 9.09
C ILE A 128 -15.93 -9.63 8.94
N GLY A 129 -16.06 -8.36 8.53
CA GLY A 129 -14.92 -7.45 8.46
C GLY A 129 -14.47 -6.96 9.84
N ARG A 130 -13.44 -6.14 9.82
CA ARG A 130 -12.83 -5.55 11.03
C ARG A 130 -13.44 -4.20 11.43
N GLY A 131 -14.43 -3.72 10.68
CA GLY A 131 -15.06 -2.42 10.88
C GLY A 131 -14.34 -1.29 10.15
N ALA A 132 -15.08 -0.25 9.82
CA ALA A 132 -14.55 0.93 9.15
C ALA A 132 -13.59 1.68 10.08
N GLY A 133 -12.48 2.17 9.52
CA GLY A 133 -11.48 2.97 10.25
C GLY A 133 -10.46 2.17 11.06
N ASN A 134 -10.59 0.84 11.13
CA ASN A 134 -9.70 0.01 11.94
C ASN A 134 -8.54 -0.60 11.14
N PHE A 135 -8.40 -0.28 9.87
CA PHE A 135 -7.40 -0.89 8.98
C PHE A 135 -5.97 -0.80 9.55
N ALA A 136 -5.56 0.38 10.00
CA ALA A 136 -4.22 0.61 10.55
C ALA A 136 -3.86 -0.30 11.74
N MET A 137 -4.88 -0.76 12.50
CA MET A 137 -4.67 -1.63 13.67
C MET A 137 -4.45 -3.10 13.28
N TYR A 138 -4.83 -3.49 12.06
CA TYR A 138 -4.71 -4.87 11.57
C TYR A 138 -3.64 -5.02 10.50
N PHE A 139 -3.25 -3.92 9.87
CA PHE A 139 -2.17 -3.93 8.91
C PHE A 139 -0.83 -4.16 9.63
N PRO A 140 0.10 -4.98 9.08
CA PRO A 140 1.42 -5.20 9.68
C PRO A 140 2.29 -3.93 9.58
N GLN A 141 2.22 -3.08 10.60
CA GLN A 141 2.96 -1.81 10.66
C GLN A 141 4.44 -1.98 11.02
N ASN A 142 4.87 -3.19 11.35
CA ASN A 142 6.23 -3.51 11.80
C ASN A 142 7.15 -4.06 10.70
N ASP A 143 6.74 -3.93 9.44
CA ASP A 143 7.59 -4.28 8.29
C ASP A 143 8.47 -3.07 7.91
N TYR A 144 9.47 -2.78 8.73
CA TYR A 144 10.34 -1.61 8.55
C TYR A 144 11.09 -1.63 7.22
N VAL A 145 11.57 -2.80 6.80
CA VAL A 145 12.34 -2.95 5.57
C VAL A 145 11.44 -2.71 4.36
N GLY A 146 10.22 -3.27 4.36
CA GLY A 146 9.25 -3.04 3.30
C GLY A 146 8.82 -1.57 3.20
N LEU A 147 8.60 -0.92 4.36
CA LEU A 147 8.27 0.50 4.41
C LEU A 147 9.43 1.38 3.92
N LEU A 148 10.65 1.15 4.42
CA LEU A 148 11.83 1.90 4.00
C LEU A 148 12.08 1.76 2.49
N ASN A 149 12.05 0.56 1.95
CA ASN A 149 12.28 0.30 0.53
C ASN A 149 11.18 0.86 -0.38
N THR A 150 9.95 0.98 0.13
CA THR A 150 8.80 1.43 -0.69
C THR A 150 8.55 2.93 -0.57
N HIS A 151 8.69 3.48 0.62
CA HIS A 151 8.30 4.86 0.95
C HIS A 151 9.48 5.76 1.33
N GLY A 152 10.71 5.20 1.44
CA GLY A 152 11.90 5.95 1.86
C GLY A 152 11.93 6.28 3.36
N THR A 153 10.93 5.84 4.12
CA THR A 153 10.83 6.02 5.58
C THR A 153 10.12 4.82 6.21
N HIS A 154 10.53 4.44 7.40
CA HIS A 154 9.90 3.37 8.17
C HIS A 154 8.82 3.88 9.11
N THR A 155 8.67 5.20 9.25
CA THR A 155 7.71 5.85 10.15
C THR A 155 6.32 6.03 9.53
N THR A 156 6.16 5.71 8.24
CA THR A 156 4.88 5.82 7.54
C THR A 156 3.85 4.84 8.11
N VAL A 157 2.72 5.36 8.59
CA VAL A 157 1.54 4.54 8.94
C VAL A 157 0.72 4.25 7.71
N ILE A 158 0.57 2.97 7.39
CA ILE A 158 -0.37 2.54 6.36
C ILE A 158 -1.77 2.47 6.98
N ASP A 159 -2.56 3.51 6.79
CA ASP A 159 -3.90 3.65 7.36
C ASP A 159 -5.02 3.08 6.47
N LYS A 160 -4.71 2.82 5.19
CA LYS A 160 -5.64 2.33 4.17
C LYS A 160 -4.90 1.54 3.08
N PRO A 161 -5.60 0.62 2.40
CA PRO A 161 -5.00 -0.11 1.29
C PRO A 161 -4.93 0.70 -0.01
N HIS A 162 -5.49 1.93 -0.06
CA HIS A 162 -5.63 2.73 -1.29
C HIS A 162 -6.25 1.94 -2.46
N ASN A 163 -7.24 1.12 -2.13
CA ASN A 163 -8.04 0.32 -3.04
C ASN A 163 -9.41 0.09 -2.38
N ALA A 164 -10.47 0.69 -2.93
CA ALA A 164 -11.79 0.66 -2.31
C ALA A 164 -12.36 -0.77 -2.19
N TYR A 165 -11.98 -1.68 -3.06
CA TYR A 165 -12.42 -3.09 -2.99
C TYR A 165 -11.75 -3.83 -1.85
N LEU A 166 -10.42 -3.70 -1.71
CA LEU A 166 -9.69 -4.28 -0.58
C LEU A 166 -10.14 -3.65 0.74
N GLN A 167 -10.34 -2.33 0.77
CA GLN A 167 -10.85 -1.63 1.93
C GLN A 167 -12.24 -2.14 2.34
N THR A 168 -13.14 -2.34 1.36
CA THR A 168 -14.47 -2.91 1.62
C THR A 168 -14.36 -4.34 2.15
N ALA A 169 -13.49 -5.17 1.56
CA ALA A 169 -13.31 -6.55 1.99
C ALA A 169 -12.79 -6.64 3.43
N VAL A 170 -11.82 -5.79 3.81
CA VAL A 170 -11.31 -5.74 5.20
C VAL A 170 -12.35 -5.17 6.17
N ASN A 171 -13.06 -4.10 5.78
CA ASN A 171 -14.00 -3.41 6.67
C ASN A 171 -15.29 -4.19 6.90
N THR A 172 -15.86 -4.80 5.85
CA THR A 172 -17.20 -5.42 5.88
C THR A 172 -17.20 -6.92 5.62
N GLY A 173 -16.06 -7.49 5.30
CA GLY A 173 -15.91 -8.88 4.90
C GLY A 173 -16.09 -9.09 3.40
N ILE A 174 -15.73 -10.29 2.94
CA ILE A 174 -15.87 -10.67 1.52
C ILE A 174 -17.35 -10.70 1.10
N VAL A 175 -18.25 -11.03 2.01
CA VAL A 175 -19.70 -10.97 1.73
C VAL A 175 -20.15 -9.55 1.40
N GLY A 176 -19.67 -8.55 2.13
CA GLY A 176 -19.93 -7.14 1.84
C GLY A 176 -19.34 -6.71 0.50
N LEU A 177 -18.10 -7.12 0.19
CA LEU A 177 -17.50 -6.89 -1.11
C LEU A 177 -18.31 -7.51 -2.25
N CYS A 178 -18.75 -8.76 -2.09
CA CYS A 178 -19.61 -9.44 -3.09
C CYS A 178 -20.93 -8.67 -3.32
N ALA A 179 -21.53 -8.13 -2.28
CA ALA A 179 -22.75 -7.31 -2.41
C ALA A 179 -22.48 -6.03 -3.22
N VAL A 180 -21.37 -5.33 -2.97
CA VAL A 180 -20.96 -4.14 -3.74
C VAL A 180 -20.71 -4.51 -5.20
N ILE A 181 -19.96 -5.57 -5.47
CA ILE A 181 -19.71 -6.05 -6.83
C ILE A 181 -21.01 -6.45 -7.53
N ALA A 182 -21.94 -7.11 -6.84
CA ALA A 182 -23.23 -7.49 -7.40
C ALA A 182 -24.05 -6.27 -7.87
N VAL A 183 -24.04 -5.18 -7.10
CA VAL A 183 -24.70 -3.94 -7.48
C VAL A 183 -24.13 -3.37 -8.79
N PHE A 184 -22.79 -3.36 -8.93
CA PHE A 184 -22.13 -2.95 -10.17
C PHE A 184 -22.52 -3.86 -11.35
N LEU A 185 -22.48 -5.18 -11.17
CA LEU A 185 -22.79 -6.15 -12.22
C LEU A 185 -24.26 -6.04 -12.67
N ILE A 186 -25.19 -5.80 -11.73
CA ILE A 186 -26.60 -5.56 -12.06
C ILE A 186 -26.73 -4.27 -12.89
N GLY A 187 -26.03 -3.19 -12.51
CA GLY A 187 -26.02 -1.94 -13.28
C GLY A 187 -25.50 -2.11 -14.69
N ILE A 188 -24.38 -2.86 -14.85
CA ILE A 188 -23.81 -3.20 -16.16
C ILE A 188 -24.80 -4.04 -16.99
N GLY A 189 -25.35 -5.09 -16.38
CA GLY A 189 -26.29 -6.00 -17.08
C GLY A 189 -27.54 -5.27 -17.58
N ARG A 190 -28.11 -4.38 -16.77
CA ARG A 190 -29.24 -3.53 -17.17
C ARG A 190 -28.87 -2.56 -18.28
N PHE A 191 -27.72 -1.92 -18.19
CA PHE A 191 -27.24 -1.01 -19.23
C PHE A 191 -27.00 -1.73 -20.56
N VAL A 192 -26.38 -2.91 -20.54
CA VAL A 192 -26.19 -3.74 -21.76
C VAL A 192 -27.54 -4.14 -22.38
N ARG A 193 -28.53 -4.52 -21.56
CA ARG A 193 -29.89 -4.81 -22.05
C ARG A 193 -30.51 -3.58 -22.70
N PHE A 194 -30.41 -2.41 -22.05
CA PHE A 194 -30.86 -1.13 -22.58
C PHE A 194 -30.24 -0.83 -23.95
N MET A 195 -28.91 -0.94 -24.09
CA MET A 195 -28.20 -0.72 -25.35
C MET A 195 -28.64 -1.68 -26.47
N ARG A 196 -28.95 -2.92 -26.13
CA ARG A 196 -29.42 -3.93 -27.10
C ARG A 196 -30.86 -3.70 -27.55
N SER A 197 -31.69 -3.15 -26.68
CA SER A 197 -33.10 -2.88 -26.97
C SER A 197 -33.33 -1.50 -27.59
N SER A 198 -32.39 -0.58 -27.45
CA SER A 198 -32.52 0.77 -28.05
C SER A 198 -32.31 0.69 -29.56
N LYS A 199 -33.33 1.10 -30.33
CA LYS A 199 -33.16 1.29 -31.78
C LYS A 199 -32.30 2.52 -32.03
N PRO A 200 -31.47 2.56 -33.10
CA PRO A 200 -30.72 3.75 -33.45
C PRO A 200 -31.71 4.92 -33.63
N ALA A 201 -31.68 5.85 -32.69
CA ALA A 201 -32.50 7.03 -32.72
C ALA A 201 -31.86 8.05 -33.65
N ASN A 202 -32.69 8.77 -34.45
CA ASN A 202 -32.26 10.03 -35.05
C ASN A 202 -31.86 10.97 -33.91
N MET A 203 -30.77 11.72 -34.09
CA MET A 203 -30.23 12.65 -33.07
C MET A 203 -31.30 13.57 -32.45
N ASP A 204 -32.32 13.90 -33.20
CA ASP A 204 -33.44 14.80 -32.78
C ASP A 204 -34.43 14.14 -31.77
N SER A 205 -34.31 12.82 -31.52
CA SER A 205 -35.23 12.06 -30.66
C SER A 205 -34.59 11.44 -29.43
N VAL A 206 -33.34 11.83 -29.05
CA VAL A 206 -32.68 11.33 -27.84
C VAL A 206 -33.43 11.85 -26.62
N LYS A 207 -34.13 10.94 -25.93
CA LYS A 207 -34.84 11.28 -24.69
C LYS A 207 -33.83 11.58 -23.58
N LEU A 208 -34.18 12.48 -22.67
CA LEU A 208 -33.37 12.83 -21.52
C LEU A 208 -32.97 11.59 -20.70
N ALA A 209 -33.86 10.61 -20.56
CA ALA A 209 -33.59 9.35 -19.86
C ALA A 209 -32.46 8.51 -20.52
N ASP A 210 -32.41 8.48 -21.87
CA ASP A 210 -31.38 7.77 -22.62
C ASP A 210 -30.01 8.41 -22.41
N ALA A 211 -29.96 9.74 -22.48
CA ALA A 211 -28.74 10.50 -22.21
C ALA A 211 -28.29 10.30 -20.75
N ALA A 212 -29.22 10.40 -19.80
CA ALA A 212 -28.91 10.16 -18.38
C ALA A 212 -28.38 8.76 -18.12
N ALA A 213 -28.98 7.71 -18.72
CA ALA A 213 -28.49 6.34 -18.59
C ALA A 213 -27.07 6.17 -19.11
N CYS A 214 -26.72 6.77 -20.25
CA CYS A 214 -25.39 6.71 -20.83
C CYS A 214 -24.35 7.46 -19.97
N TRP A 215 -24.64 8.71 -19.58
CA TRP A 215 -23.71 9.52 -18.81
C TRP A 215 -23.45 8.94 -17.41
N THR A 216 -24.51 8.49 -16.73
CA THR A 216 -24.38 7.90 -15.40
C THR A 216 -23.67 6.56 -15.44
N PHE A 217 -23.85 5.76 -16.51
CA PHE A 217 -23.08 4.53 -16.70
C PHE A 217 -21.59 4.82 -16.89
N CYS A 218 -21.23 5.78 -17.75
CA CYS A 218 -19.83 6.18 -17.93
C CYS A 218 -19.20 6.68 -16.63
N ALA A 219 -19.94 7.48 -15.85
CA ALA A 219 -19.46 7.95 -14.55
C ALA A 219 -19.27 6.81 -13.55
N ALA A 220 -20.22 5.85 -13.48
CA ALA A 220 -20.11 4.68 -12.62
C ALA A 220 -18.94 3.76 -13.03
N ALA A 221 -18.74 3.55 -14.33
CA ALA A 221 -17.61 2.76 -14.84
C ALA A 221 -16.26 3.44 -14.54
N ALA A 222 -16.17 4.76 -14.74
CA ALA A 222 -14.98 5.53 -14.39
C ALA A 222 -14.66 5.43 -12.89
N PHE A 223 -15.67 5.54 -12.03
CA PHE A 223 -15.50 5.39 -10.59
C PHE A 223 -15.04 3.97 -10.22
N ALA A 224 -15.59 2.94 -10.86
CA ALA A 224 -15.18 1.56 -10.60
C ALA A 224 -13.70 1.33 -10.94
N VAL A 225 -13.22 1.89 -12.06
CA VAL A 225 -11.79 1.84 -12.42
C VAL A 225 -10.94 2.67 -11.45
N TYR A 226 -11.37 3.89 -11.13
CA TYR A 226 -10.70 4.76 -10.16
C TYR A 226 -10.52 4.06 -8.80
N SER A 227 -11.53 3.32 -8.35
CA SER A 227 -11.57 2.61 -7.06
C SER A 227 -10.56 1.47 -6.94
N VAL A 228 -9.95 1.02 -8.04
CA VAL A 228 -8.87 0.00 -8.01
C VAL A 228 -7.62 0.55 -7.33
N ALA A 229 -7.31 1.82 -7.56
CA ALA A 229 -6.09 2.46 -7.05
C ALA A 229 -6.37 3.62 -6.08
N ASN A 230 -7.61 3.78 -5.61
CA ASN A 230 -7.98 4.83 -4.69
C ASN A 230 -8.99 4.35 -3.64
N ASP A 231 -9.04 5.09 -2.54
CA ASP A 231 -9.94 4.82 -1.43
C ASP A 231 -11.38 5.25 -1.73
N SER A 232 -12.32 4.63 -1.01
CA SER A 232 -13.66 5.16 -0.87
C SER A 232 -13.64 6.31 0.15
N ILE A 233 -13.56 7.55 -0.35
CA ILE A 233 -13.54 8.75 0.49
C ILE A 233 -14.94 9.34 0.65
N VAL A 234 -15.18 9.96 1.81
CA VAL A 234 -16.49 10.52 2.20
C VAL A 234 -17.00 11.57 1.21
N THR A 235 -16.12 12.30 0.56
CA THR A 235 -16.48 13.34 -0.41
C THR A 235 -16.94 12.80 -1.77
N VAL A 236 -16.48 11.62 -2.18
CA VAL A 236 -16.74 11.06 -3.52
C VAL A 236 -17.75 9.90 -3.48
N ALA A 237 -17.69 9.06 -2.45
CA ALA A 237 -18.56 7.88 -2.36
C ALA A 237 -20.07 8.21 -2.36
N PRO A 238 -20.58 9.23 -1.65
CA PRO A 238 -21.99 9.59 -1.71
C PRO A 238 -22.43 10.01 -3.12
N LEU A 239 -21.62 10.81 -3.82
CA LEU A 239 -21.93 11.23 -5.20
C LEU A 239 -22.01 10.02 -6.14
N PHE A 240 -21.13 9.07 -5.97
CA PHE A 240 -21.17 7.83 -6.75
C PHE A 240 -22.49 7.07 -6.54
N PHE A 241 -22.93 6.88 -5.29
CA PHE A 241 -24.20 6.19 -5.02
C PHE A 241 -25.42 6.97 -5.54
N ILE A 242 -25.38 8.30 -5.53
CA ILE A 242 -26.42 9.15 -6.17
C ILE A 242 -26.43 8.89 -7.68
N ILE A 243 -25.28 8.94 -8.35
CA ILE A 243 -25.14 8.69 -9.79
C ILE A 243 -25.66 7.29 -10.14
N LEU A 244 -25.31 6.28 -9.34
CA LEU A 244 -25.80 4.92 -9.52
C LEU A 244 -27.31 4.83 -9.35
N GLY A 245 -27.89 5.53 -8.37
CA GLY A 245 -29.34 5.63 -8.18
C GLY A 245 -30.05 6.27 -9.38
N VAL A 246 -29.49 7.35 -9.93
CA VAL A 246 -30.00 7.99 -11.15
C VAL A 246 -29.90 7.05 -12.36
N GLN A 247 -28.82 6.29 -12.48
CA GLN A 247 -28.69 5.27 -13.53
C GLN A 247 -29.82 4.23 -13.45
N PHE A 248 -30.06 3.67 -12.27
CA PHE A 248 -31.13 2.69 -12.09
C PHE A 248 -32.51 3.29 -12.39
N ALA A 249 -32.78 4.52 -11.94
CA ALA A 249 -34.03 5.21 -12.20
C ALA A 249 -34.26 5.45 -13.71
N ALA A 250 -33.22 5.91 -14.43
CA ALA A 250 -33.30 6.15 -15.87
C ALA A 250 -33.54 4.83 -16.65
N LEU A 251 -32.84 3.74 -16.27
CA LEU A 251 -33.03 2.42 -16.90
C LEU A 251 -34.42 1.84 -16.59
N TYR A 252 -34.92 2.05 -15.37
CA TYR A 252 -36.27 1.62 -14.96
C TYR A 252 -37.36 2.35 -15.70
N ALA A 253 -37.30 3.68 -15.80
CA ALA A 253 -38.29 4.50 -16.53
C ALA A 253 -38.45 4.00 -17.98
N LYS A 254 -37.36 3.59 -18.62
CA LYS A 254 -37.42 3.08 -19.99
C LYS A 254 -38.02 1.68 -20.11
N GLU A 255 -37.85 0.81 -19.10
CA GLU A 255 -38.48 -0.53 -19.08
C GLU A 255 -40.02 -0.43 -19.05
N TYR A 256 -40.59 0.69 -18.54
CA TYR A 256 -42.03 0.92 -18.49
C TYR A 256 -42.60 1.67 -19.71
N GLU A 257 -41.71 2.26 -20.54
CA GLU A 257 -42.13 2.92 -21.79
C GLU A 257 -42.16 1.94 -22.98
N MET A 258 -41.62 0.74 -22.83
CA MET A 258 -41.62 -0.35 -23.83
C MET A 258 -42.79 -1.31 -23.65
#